data_8100650405595414fe21dce82ada8e1c
#
_entry.id   8100650405595414fe21dce82ada8e1c
#
_cell.length_a   1.000
_cell.length_b   1.000
_cell.length_c   1.000
_cell.angle_alpha   90.00
_cell.angle_beta   90.00
_cell.angle_gamma   90.00
#
_symmetry.space_group_name_H-M   'P 1'
#
loop_
_entity.id
_entity.type
_entity.pdbx_description
1 polymer ?
#
loop_
_entity_poly.entity_id
_entity_poly.type
_entity_poly.pdbx_seq_one_letter_code
_entity_poly.pdbx_strand_id
1 'polypeptide(L)'
;MERYAHITGWGMALPERVMTNDDLARMVDTSDEWIRARTGIRERRIAGHKETTGSLALQAAQDALEVADLSPDQLDLIIVATSTPEYVFPATACGVQDALGAVKAGAFDLSAACTGFVYALSMAANSIRCGAMNNVLVIGAETMSRIVNWSDRGTCILFGDGAGAFVLQGSEQPGGVLSTLLRSDGSGGPTLSVPAGGSRHADSLDTVRNGQHYIHMDGKEVYRFATRVMASAVREVVECAGLTMDDLQLVIPHQANKRIIDSAARSLGLPEDRFVVNLDRYGNTSAASIPIAVCEAITQGRLRPDDHMVMVGFGGGLTWGAAVVKWDVTPPAEISTWRRLRRRALYELAKVRSAVRRGVRRAEGALYGSQSPESGAEPPRKQKTSEVSETSEV
;
A
#
# COMPACT_ATOMS: atom_id res chain seq x y z
N MET A 1 13.39 -29.15 -5.15
CA MET A 1 12.98 -29.05 -3.73
C MET A 1 11.83 -28.07 -3.68
N GLU A 2 10.80 -28.41 -2.92
CA GLU A 2 9.66 -27.52 -2.69
C GLU A 2 10.10 -26.33 -1.83
N ARG A 3 9.65 -25.12 -2.16
CA ARG A 3 10.03 -23.90 -1.46
C ARG A 3 8.78 -23.19 -0.93
N TYR A 4 8.92 -22.65 0.26
CA TYR A 4 7.87 -21.94 0.98
C TYR A 4 8.31 -20.51 1.26
N ALA A 5 7.36 -19.58 1.30
CA ALA A 5 7.60 -18.16 1.54
C ALA A 5 7.14 -17.79 2.96
N HIS A 6 8.08 -17.54 3.85
CA HIS A 6 7.80 -17.21 5.24
C HIS A 6 7.91 -15.71 5.50
N ILE A 7 7.01 -15.16 6.28
CA ILE A 7 7.11 -13.79 6.79
C ILE A 7 8.05 -13.81 7.98
N THR A 8 9.27 -13.32 7.80
CA THR A 8 10.32 -13.34 8.83
C THR A 8 10.52 -12.00 9.52
N GLY A 9 9.96 -10.92 8.95
CA GLY A 9 10.04 -9.60 9.54
C GLY A 9 8.83 -8.76 9.19
N TRP A 10 8.50 -7.83 10.07
CA TRP A 10 7.39 -6.92 9.93
C TRP A 10 7.72 -5.56 10.55
N GLY A 11 7.07 -4.52 10.06
CA GLY A 11 7.23 -3.17 10.56
C GLY A 11 6.08 -2.28 10.12
N MET A 12 5.84 -1.20 10.85
CA MET A 12 4.82 -0.22 10.49
C MET A 12 5.32 1.20 10.79
N ALA A 13 4.81 2.16 10.01
CA ALA A 13 5.05 3.58 10.21
C ALA A 13 3.74 4.34 10.14
N LEU A 14 3.50 5.17 11.13
CA LEU A 14 2.30 5.99 11.26
C LEU A 14 2.72 7.45 11.46
N PRO A 15 2.07 8.40 10.76
CA PRO A 15 2.28 9.82 11.05
C PRO A 15 2.01 10.17 12.51
N GLU A 16 2.75 11.13 13.06
CA GLU A 16 2.55 11.57 14.44
C GLU A 16 1.24 12.33 14.63
N ARG A 17 0.82 13.09 13.59
CA ARG A 17 -0.37 13.93 13.67
C ARG A 17 -1.64 13.09 13.70
N VAL A 18 -2.41 13.23 14.78
CA VAL A 18 -3.77 12.70 14.89
C VAL A 18 -4.77 13.75 14.42
N MET A 19 -5.77 13.33 13.67
CA MET A 19 -6.95 14.12 13.33
C MET A 19 -8.19 13.40 13.88
N THR A 20 -8.89 14.03 14.80
CA THR A 20 -10.10 13.49 15.42
C THR A 20 -11.34 13.76 14.57
N ASN A 21 -12.46 13.12 14.94
CA ASN A 21 -13.75 13.44 14.32
C ASN A 21 -14.21 14.85 14.64
N ASP A 22 -13.87 15.40 15.84
CA ASP A 22 -14.17 16.78 16.22
C ASP A 22 -13.39 17.79 15.36
N ASP A 23 -12.17 17.46 14.94
CA ASP A 23 -11.42 18.30 14.00
C ASP A 23 -12.13 18.35 12.64
N LEU A 24 -12.66 17.21 12.17
CA LEU A 24 -13.45 17.16 10.93
C LEU A 24 -14.77 17.91 11.05
N ALA A 25 -15.43 17.88 12.21
CA ALA A 25 -16.68 18.62 12.44
C ALA A 25 -16.49 20.15 12.35
N ARG A 26 -15.26 20.66 12.47
CA ARG A 26 -14.94 22.08 12.22
C ARG A 26 -14.78 22.41 10.74
N MET A 27 -14.64 21.39 9.87
CA MET A 27 -14.37 21.56 8.44
C MET A 27 -15.59 21.27 7.57
N VAL A 28 -16.40 20.28 7.96
CA VAL A 28 -17.58 19.82 7.22
C VAL A 28 -18.73 19.55 8.18
N ASP A 29 -19.96 19.56 7.65
CA ASP A 29 -21.18 19.26 8.44
C ASP A 29 -21.24 17.79 8.83
N THR A 30 -20.66 17.45 10.01
CA THR A 30 -20.58 16.10 10.57
C THR A 30 -20.49 16.15 12.10
N SER A 31 -20.47 14.97 12.74
CA SER A 31 -20.20 14.83 14.19
C SER A 31 -19.46 13.53 14.50
N ASP A 32 -18.80 13.43 15.66
CA ASP A 32 -18.17 12.20 16.11
C ASP A 32 -19.16 11.03 16.15
N GLU A 33 -20.34 11.24 16.68
CA GLU A 33 -21.38 10.21 16.77
C GLU A 33 -21.78 9.70 15.37
N TRP A 34 -21.99 10.62 14.42
CA TRP A 34 -22.38 10.28 13.06
C TRP A 34 -21.30 9.48 12.33
N ILE A 35 -20.03 9.88 12.44
CA ILE A 35 -18.90 9.18 11.83
C ILE A 35 -18.75 7.79 12.44
N ARG A 36 -18.74 7.69 13.76
CA ARG A 36 -18.59 6.41 14.48
C ARG A 36 -19.72 5.43 14.17
N ALA A 37 -20.96 5.88 14.18
CA ALA A 37 -22.11 5.04 13.87
C ALA A 37 -22.06 4.47 12.44
N ARG A 38 -21.47 5.22 11.48
CA ARG A 38 -21.40 4.82 10.08
C ARG A 38 -20.15 4.02 9.72
N THR A 39 -19.04 4.28 10.37
CA THR A 39 -17.74 3.76 9.97
C THR A 39 -17.01 2.98 11.07
N GLY A 40 -17.25 3.30 12.33
CA GLY A 40 -16.48 2.85 13.48
C GLY A 40 -15.22 3.71 13.74
N ILE A 41 -14.88 4.67 12.88
CA ILE A 41 -13.66 5.48 12.96
C ILE A 41 -13.83 6.59 14.00
N ARG A 42 -12.83 6.77 14.88
CA ARG A 42 -12.76 7.83 15.88
C ARG A 42 -11.73 8.89 15.52
N GLU A 43 -10.60 8.43 14.98
CA GLU A 43 -9.48 9.27 14.57
C GLU A 43 -8.71 8.64 13.41
N ARG A 44 -7.84 9.41 12.81
CA ARG A 44 -6.92 8.95 11.76
C ARG A 44 -5.58 9.65 11.89
N ARG A 45 -4.56 9.06 11.27
CA ARG A 45 -3.23 9.65 11.16
C ARG A 45 -3.12 10.40 9.84
N ILE A 46 -2.52 11.58 9.88
CA ILE A 46 -2.39 12.46 8.72
C ILE A 46 -0.92 12.86 8.56
N ALA A 47 -0.35 12.54 7.42
CA ALA A 47 1.02 12.86 7.08
C ALA A 47 1.27 14.38 7.07
N GLY A 48 2.30 14.81 7.77
CA GLY A 48 2.79 16.18 7.76
C GLY A 48 3.47 16.54 6.44
N HIS A 49 3.89 17.81 6.30
CA HIS A 49 4.49 18.29 5.04
C HIS A 49 5.78 17.56 4.62
N LYS A 50 6.52 17.00 5.58
CA LYS A 50 7.79 16.29 5.33
C LYS A 50 7.60 14.78 5.24
N GLU A 51 6.43 14.27 5.57
CA GLU A 51 6.08 12.86 5.49
C GLU A 51 5.46 12.57 4.13
N THR A 52 5.98 11.59 3.44
CA THR A 52 5.54 11.14 2.12
C THR A 52 5.28 9.64 2.16
N THR A 53 4.60 9.12 1.16
CA THR A 53 4.42 7.66 0.99
C THR A 53 5.75 6.92 1.05
N GLY A 54 6.78 7.43 0.37
CA GLY A 54 8.11 6.83 0.38
C GLY A 54 8.82 6.93 1.73
N SER A 55 8.64 8.04 2.48
CA SER A 55 9.26 8.17 3.80
C SER A 55 8.63 7.22 4.83
N LEU A 56 7.30 7.04 4.80
CA LEU A 56 6.59 6.09 5.64
C LEU A 56 6.94 4.64 5.24
N ALA A 57 6.98 4.35 3.93
CA ALA A 57 7.41 3.06 3.40
C ALA A 57 8.82 2.70 3.85
N LEU A 58 9.76 3.66 3.80
CA LEU A 58 11.14 3.48 4.24
C LEU A 58 11.22 3.14 5.74
N GLN A 59 10.47 3.85 6.58
CA GLN A 59 10.46 3.59 8.02
C GLN A 59 9.91 2.20 8.33
N ALA A 60 8.75 1.83 7.77
CA ALA A 60 8.17 0.49 7.93
C ALA A 60 9.12 -0.62 7.44
N ALA A 61 9.81 -0.38 6.31
CA ALA A 61 10.80 -1.29 5.75
C ALA A 61 12.01 -1.50 6.67
N GLN A 62 12.51 -0.42 7.28
CA GLN A 62 13.62 -0.48 8.23
C GLN A 62 13.29 -1.33 9.45
N ASP A 63 12.09 -1.15 10.00
CA ASP A 63 11.61 -1.94 11.13
C ASP A 63 11.44 -3.43 10.74
N ALA A 64 10.86 -3.70 9.55
CA ALA A 64 10.69 -5.06 9.06
C ALA A 64 12.04 -5.79 8.85
N LEU A 65 13.03 -5.09 8.28
CA LEU A 65 14.38 -5.63 8.13
C LEU A 65 15.08 -5.83 9.48
N GLU A 66 14.79 -4.98 10.46
CA GLU A 66 15.32 -5.11 11.81
C GLU A 66 14.80 -6.38 12.49
N VAL A 67 13.49 -6.64 12.38
CA VAL A 67 12.85 -7.86 12.90
C VAL A 67 13.38 -9.11 12.20
N ALA A 68 13.48 -9.10 10.87
CA ALA A 68 14.00 -10.22 10.08
C ALA A 68 15.50 -10.51 10.29
N ASP A 69 16.23 -9.63 10.96
CA ASP A 69 17.71 -9.63 11.02
C ASP A 69 18.37 -9.73 9.64
N LEU A 70 17.73 -9.11 8.62
CA LEU A 70 18.18 -9.14 7.24
C LEU A 70 18.87 -7.82 6.84
N SER A 71 20.07 -7.92 6.24
CA SER A 71 20.73 -6.74 5.68
C SER A 71 20.11 -6.32 4.35
N PRO A 72 19.96 -5.00 4.05
CA PRO A 72 19.34 -4.54 2.80
C PRO A 72 20.00 -5.04 1.52
N ASP A 73 21.30 -5.31 1.53
CA ASP A 73 22.07 -5.82 0.38
C ASP A 73 21.77 -7.30 0.05
N GLN A 74 21.02 -7.98 0.91
CA GLN A 74 20.55 -9.35 0.71
C GLN A 74 19.15 -9.40 0.07
N LEU A 75 18.46 -8.25 -0.06
CA LEU A 75 17.17 -8.20 -0.75
C LEU A 75 17.33 -8.42 -2.24
N ASP A 76 16.46 -9.25 -2.81
CA ASP A 76 16.36 -9.51 -4.26
C ASP A 76 15.30 -8.59 -4.90
N LEU A 77 14.23 -8.26 -4.16
CA LEU A 77 13.10 -7.52 -4.69
C LEU A 77 12.44 -6.66 -3.61
N ILE A 78 11.99 -5.47 -4.01
CA ILE A 78 11.15 -4.56 -3.21
C ILE A 78 9.88 -4.24 -3.99
N ILE A 79 8.72 -4.51 -3.40
CA ILE A 79 7.41 -4.18 -3.97
C ILE A 79 6.71 -3.19 -3.04
N VAL A 80 6.33 -2.03 -3.56
CA VAL A 80 5.49 -1.06 -2.84
C VAL A 80 4.09 -1.08 -3.44
N ALA A 81 3.12 -1.54 -2.67
CA ALA A 81 1.71 -1.43 -3.02
C ALA A 81 1.20 -0.06 -2.58
N THR A 82 0.82 0.78 -3.54
CA THR A 82 0.37 2.14 -3.28
C THR A 82 -0.56 2.67 -4.37
N SER A 83 -1.52 3.50 -3.96
CA SER A 83 -2.36 4.34 -4.83
C SER A 83 -1.93 5.82 -4.78
N THR A 84 -1.00 6.15 -3.90
CA THR A 84 -0.46 7.49 -3.67
C THR A 84 1.06 7.53 -3.80
N PRO A 85 1.61 7.13 -4.98
CA PRO A 85 3.05 7.13 -5.19
C PRO A 85 3.61 8.55 -5.08
N GLU A 86 4.91 8.68 -4.76
CA GLU A 86 5.57 10.00 -4.71
C GLU A 86 5.59 10.70 -6.07
N TYR A 87 5.71 9.91 -7.13
CA TYR A 87 5.73 10.37 -8.53
C TYR A 87 4.97 9.37 -9.40
N VAL A 88 4.48 9.82 -10.55
CA VAL A 88 3.96 8.93 -11.59
C VAL A 88 5.07 7.96 -12.05
N PHE A 89 6.28 8.48 -12.18
CA PHE A 89 7.56 7.75 -12.29
C PHE A 89 8.71 8.67 -11.82
N PRO A 90 9.81 8.16 -11.26
CA PRO A 90 10.08 6.73 -11.00
C PRO A 90 9.18 6.15 -9.90
N ALA A 91 9.17 4.82 -9.80
CA ALA A 91 8.43 4.12 -8.74
C ALA A 91 8.93 4.53 -7.35
N THR A 92 8.02 4.64 -6.39
CA THR A 92 8.31 4.89 -4.96
C THR A 92 9.28 3.85 -4.40
N ALA A 93 9.10 2.58 -4.82
CA ALA A 93 9.99 1.48 -4.46
C ALA A 93 11.45 1.72 -4.83
N CYS A 94 11.73 2.41 -5.93
CA CYS A 94 13.11 2.76 -6.32
C CYS A 94 13.74 3.75 -5.33
N GLY A 95 12.96 4.72 -4.84
CA GLY A 95 13.40 5.64 -3.78
C GLY A 95 13.70 4.92 -2.47
N VAL A 96 12.83 4.01 -2.07
CA VAL A 96 13.02 3.15 -0.89
C VAL A 96 14.26 2.27 -1.04
N GLN A 97 14.45 1.66 -2.21
CA GLN A 97 15.60 0.82 -2.55
C GLN A 97 16.92 1.57 -2.37
N ASP A 98 17.02 2.80 -2.93
CA ASP A 98 18.22 3.65 -2.81
C ASP A 98 18.47 4.06 -1.35
N ALA A 99 17.42 4.49 -0.63
CA ALA A 99 17.51 4.93 0.76
C ALA A 99 17.91 3.80 1.73
N LEU A 100 17.45 2.58 1.51
CA LEU A 100 17.86 1.39 2.25
C LEU A 100 19.29 0.97 1.92
N GLY A 101 19.78 1.29 0.74
CA GLY A 101 21.03 0.77 0.22
C GLY A 101 20.94 -0.65 -0.32
N ALA A 102 19.78 -1.10 -0.72
CA ALA A 102 19.49 -2.43 -1.27
C ALA A 102 19.93 -2.55 -2.74
N VAL A 103 21.25 -2.44 -2.99
CA VAL A 103 21.85 -2.24 -4.33
C VAL A 103 21.62 -3.36 -5.33
N LYS A 104 21.27 -4.56 -4.86
CA LYS A 104 21.00 -5.72 -5.71
C LYS A 104 19.54 -5.90 -6.01
N ALA A 105 18.66 -5.30 -5.20
CA ALA A 105 17.22 -5.48 -5.31
C ALA A 105 16.64 -4.83 -6.57
N GLY A 106 15.80 -5.55 -7.30
CA GLY A 106 14.82 -4.96 -8.19
C GLY A 106 13.77 -4.20 -7.39
N ALA A 107 13.12 -3.18 -7.98
CA ALA A 107 12.12 -2.39 -7.26
C ALA A 107 11.03 -1.89 -8.20
N PHE A 108 9.76 -2.04 -7.82
CA PHE A 108 8.61 -1.52 -8.54
C PHE A 108 7.41 -1.25 -7.63
N ASP A 109 6.53 -0.34 -8.07
CA ASP A 109 5.24 -0.11 -7.41
C ASP A 109 4.16 -1.00 -8.03
N LEU A 110 3.21 -1.46 -7.18
CA LEU A 110 2.06 -2.24 -7.57
C LEU A 110 0.78 -1.46 -7.26
N SER A 111 -0.08 -1.29 -8.27
CA SER A 111 -1.36 -0.61 -8.14
C SER A 111 -2.51 -1.61 -8.20
N ALA A 112 -3.17 -1.85 -7.06
CA ALA A 112 -4.42 -2.59 -6.92
C ALA A 112 -5.26 -2.03 -5.76
N ALA A 113 -5.17 -0.72 -5.55
CA ALA A 113 -5.86 0.03 -4.50
C ALA A 113 -5.71 -0.65 -3.11
N CYS A 114 -6.79 -0.71 -2.33
CA CYS A 114 -6.75 -1.27 -0.98
C CYS A 114 -6.41 -2.78 -0.93
N THR A 115 -6.49 -3.50 -2.05
CA THR A 115 -6.09 -4.91 -2.16
C THR A 115 -4.58 -5.04 -2.47
N GLY A 116 -3.92 -3.93 -2.79
CA GLY A 116 -2.55 -3.90 -3.30
C GLY A 116 -1.57 -4.71 -2.47
N PHE A 117 -1.67 -4.66 -1.13
CA PHE A 117 -0.78 -5.43 -0.26
C PHE A 117 -0.94 -6.95 -0.43
N VAL A 118 -2.18 -7.46 -0.54
CA VAL A 118 -2.44 -8.89 -0.76
C VAL A 118 -1.91 -9.33 -2.13
N TYR A 119 -2.07 -8.49 -3.15
CA TYR A 119 -1.52 -8.74 -4.48
C TYR A 119 0.02 -8.78 -4.45
N ALA A 120 0.65 -7.82 -3.79
CA ALA A 120 2.11 -7.76 -3.65
C ALA A 120 2.66 -8.96 -2.86
N LEU A 121 1.96 -9.35 -1.78
CA LEU A 121 2.30 -10.55 -1.00
C LEU A 121 2.23 -11.83 -1.85
N SER A 122 1.18 -11.97 -2.66
CA SER A 122 1.02 -13.10 -3.60
C SER A 122 2.15 -13.15 -4.62
N MET A 123 2.52 -12.02 -5.23
CA MET A 123 3.61 -11.93 -6.19
C MET A 123 4.96 -12.31 -5.55
N ALA A 124 5.22 -11.80 -4.34
CA ALA A 124 6.43 -12.11 -3.58
C ALA A 124 6.51 -13.61 -3.23
N ALA A 125 5.43 -14.18 -2.70
CA ALA A 125 5.37 -15.59 -2.33
C ALA A 125 5.58 -16.50 -3.54
N ASN A 126 4.98 -16.19 -4.69
CA ASN A 126 5.16 -16.96 -5.92
C ASN A 126 6.58 -16.83 -6.48
N SER A 127 7.20 -15.65 -6.42
CA SER A 127 8.60 -15.45 -6.84
C SER A 127 9.59 -16.26 -5.99
N ILE A 128 9.30 -16.41 -4.71
CA ILE A 128 10.10 -17.24 -3.80
C ILE A 128 9.87 -18.74 -4.09
N ARG A 129 8.61 -19.16 -4.24
CA ARG A 129 8.26 -20.56 -4.49
C ARG A 129 8.85 -21.10 -5.79
N CYS A 130 8.87 -20.29 -6.86
CA CYS A 130 9.48 -20.68 -8.12
C CYS A 130 11.02 -20.61 -8.11
N GLY A 131 11.63 -20.16 -7.00
CA GLY A 131 13.08 -20.08 -6.83
C GLY A 131 13.75 -18.88 -7.52
N ALA A 132 12.97 -17.96 -8.10
CA ALA A 132 13.51 -16.77 -8.75
C ALA A 132 14.08 -15.75 -7.74
N MET A 133 13.48 -15.67 -6.55
CA MET A 133 13.86 -14.76 -5.46
C MET A 133 14.00 -15.54 -4.17
N ASN A 134 14.76 -15.00 -3.22
CA ASN A 134 14.91 -15.59 -1.89
C ASN A 134 14.46 -14.65 -0.76
N ASN A 135 14.75 -13.36 -0.91
CA ASN A 135 14.43 -12.32 0.08
C ASN A 135 13.64 -11.19 -0.59
N VAL A 136 12.37 -11.06 -0.26
CA VAL A 136 11.49 -10.04 -0.84
C VAL A 136 10.92 -9.14 0.25
N LEU A 137 11.00 -7.84 0.04
CA LEU A 137 10.36 -6.83 0.90
C LEU A 137 9.07 -6.37 0.24
N VAL A 138 7.96 -6.55 0.94
CA VAL A 138 6.61 -6.13 0.52
C VAL A 138 6.13 -5.02 1.43
N ILE A 139 5.73 -3.90 0.86
CA ILE A 139 5.30 -2.71 1.59
C ILE A 139 3.92 -2.28 1.08
N GLY A 140 2.99 -2.02 1.98
CA GLY A 140 1.78 -1.24 1.70
C GLY A 140 1.96 0.15 2.31
N ALA A 141 1.90 1.21 1.50
CA ALA A 141 2.16 2.56 1.99
C ALA A 141 1.25 3.57 1.29
N GLU A 142 0.67 4.48 2.07
CA GLU A 142 -0.29 5.45 1.55
C GLU A 142 -0.23 6.78 2.28
N THR A 143 -0.42 7.86 1.51
CA THR A 143 -0.78 9.19 2.00
C THR A 143 -2.12 9.62 1.39
N MET A 144 -3.19 8.91 1.79
CA MET A 144 -4.55 9.11 1.26
C MET A 144 -5.05 10.52 1.48
N SER A 145 -4.59 11.17 2.56
CA SER A 145 -4.90 12.57 2.88
C SER A 145 -4.55 13.56 1.76
N ARG A 146 -3.64 13.19 0.83
CA ARG A 146 -3.21 14.01 -0.31
C ARG A 146 -4.22 14.04 -1.46
N ILE A 147 -5.05 13.00 -1.55
CA ILE A 147 -6.03 12.83 -2.64
C ILE A 147 -7.47 12.83 -2.14
N VAL A 148 -7.72 13.15 -0.87
CA VAL A 148 -9.06 13.34 -0.30
C VAL A 148 -9.54 14.76 -0.52
N ASN A 149 -10.79 14.92 -0.95
CA ASN A 149 -11.46 16.20 -0.93
C ASN A 149 -11.96 16.50 0.48
N TRP A 150 -11.29 17.39 1.19
CA TRP A 150 -11.61 17.76 2.57
C TRP A 150 -12.95 18.50 2.73
N SER A 151 -13.58 18.91 1.61
CA SER A 151 -14.92 19.50 1.59
C SER A 151 -16.02 18.47 1.32
N ASP A 152 -15.67 17.22 0.97
CA ASP A 152 -16.61 16.13 0.75
C ASP A 152 -16.76 15.28 1.99
N ARG A 153 -17.86 15.46 2.73
CA ARG A 153 -18.20 14.67 3.91
C ARG A 153 -18.27 13.15 3.65
N GLY A 154 -18.55 12.75 2.40
CA GLY A 154 -18.69 11.34 2.02
C GLY A 154 -17.37 10.57 2.07
N THR A 155 -16.27 11.24 1.81
CA THR A 155 -14.94 10.64 1.68
C THR A 155 -13.95 11.09 2.75
N CYS A 156 -13.95 12.37 3.16
CA CYS A 156 -12.94 12.90 4.09
C CYS A 156 -12.94 12.26 5.47
N ILE A 157 -14.06 11.69 5.89
CA ILE A 157 -14.21 11.01 7.18
C ILE A 157 -13.59 9.62 7.24
N LEU A 158 -13.18 9.05 6.10
CA LEU A 158 -12.80 7.64 6.00
C LEU A 158 -11.29 7.42 6.10
N PHE A 159 -10.52 8.19 5.34
CA PHE A 159 -9.14 7.87 5.03
C PHE A 159 -8.13 8.38 6.05
N GLY A 160 -7.04 7.63 6.18
CA GLY A 160 -5.85 7.99 6.94
C GLY A 160 -4.59 7.56 6.19
N ASP A 161 -3.43 7.92 6.75
CA ASP A 161 -2.11 7.70 6.18
C ASP A 161 -1.32 6.70 7.02
N GLY A 162 -0.42 5.95 6.39
CA GLY A 162 0.46 5.01 7.06
C GLY A 162 1.17 4.06 6.12
N ALA A 163 2.05 3.26 6.66
CA ALA A 163 2.73 2.17 5.97
C ALA A 163 2.88 0.94 6.86
N GLY A 164 2.87 -0.23 6.23
CA GLY A 164 3.26 -1.47 6.86
C GLY A 164 4.07 -2.32 5.87
N ALA A 165 5.03 -3.09 6.38
CA ALA A 165 5.97 -3.84 5.57
C ALA A 165 6.20 -5.25 6.12
N PHE A 166 6.41 -6.20 5.21
CA PHE A 166 6.85 -7.56 5.52
C PHE A 166 8.11 -7.91 4.76
N VAL A 167 9.02 -8.60 5.43
CA VAL A 167 10.13 -9.35 4.79
C VAL A 167 9.68 -10.77 4.61
N LEU A 168 9.72 -11.27 3.37
CA LEU A 168 9.50 -12.67 3.05
C LEU A 168 10.83 -13.34 2.71
N GLN A 169 11.06 -14.53 3.26
CA GLN A 169 12.23 -15.33 2.96
C GLN A 169 11.85 -16.75 2.52
N GLY A 170 12.65 -17.29 1.59
CA GLY A 170 12.49 -18.65 1.12
C GLY A 170 13.01 -19.67 2.13
N SER A 171 12.26 -20.75 2.33
CA SER A 171 12.61 -21.88 3.20
C SER A 171 12.18 -23.20 2.55
N GLU A 172 12.82 -24.30 2.95
CA GLU A 172 12.39 -25.67 2.62
C GLU A 172 11.42 -26.22 3.67
N GLN A 173 11.25 -25.51 4.79
CA GLN A 173 10.30 -25.91 5.85
C GLN A 173 8.87 -25.55 5.41
N PRO A 174 7.91 -26.48 5.51
CA PRO A 174 6.51 -26.20 5.19
C PRO A 174 5.91 -25.14 6.13
N GLY A 175 5.25 -24.11 5.56
CA GLY A 175 4.64 -23.03 6.32
C GLY A 175 4.57 -21.71 5.55
N GLY A 176 4.51 -20.60 6.28
CA GLY A 176 4.43 -19.26 5.69
C GLY A 176 3.15 -19.01 4.90
N VAL A 177 3.23 -18.39 3.73
CA VAL A 177 2.08 -18.13 2.86
C VAL A 177 1.60 -19.44 2.23
N LEU A 178 0.46 -19.97 2.66
CA LEU A 178 -0.08 -21.26 2.21
C LEU A 178 -0.83 -21.16 0.88
N SER A 179 -1.73 -20.20 0.79
CA SER A 179 -2.55 -19.97 -0.40
C SER A 179 -2.81 -18.48 -0.63
N THR A 180 -3.08 -18.11 -1.86
CA THR A 180 -3.46 -16.73 -2.24
C THR A 180 -4.56 -16.76 -3.29
N LEU A 181 -5.48 -15.79 -3.21
CA LEU A 181 -6.57 -15.58 -4.16
C LEU A 181 -6.53 -14.13 -4.63
N LEU A 182 -6.52 -13.92 -5.93
CA LEU A 182 -6.59 -12.59 -6.55
C LEU A 182 -7.73 -12.56 -7.57
N ARG A 183 -8.59 -11.55 -7.52
CA ARG A 183 -9.75 -11.36 -8.41
C ARG A 183 -9.96 -9.89 -8.72
N SER A 184 -10.51 -9.61 -9.89
CA SER A 184 -10.91 -8.26 -10.30
C SER A 184 -12.19 -8.25 -11.12
N ASP A 185 -12.91 -7.13 -11.07
CA ASP A 185 -14.06 -6.81 -11.90
C ASP A 185 -13.90 -5.38 -12.43
N GLY A 186 -13.36 -5.25 -13.63
CA GLY A 186 -13.07 -3.97 -14.26
C GLY A 186 -14.34 -3.15 -14.60
N SER A 187 -15.52 -3.78 -14.63
CA SER A 187 -16.78 -3.07 -14.88
C SER A 187 -17.14 -2.09 -13.76
N GLY A 188 -16.64 -2.35 -12.54
CA GLY A 188 -16.82 -1.51 -11.37
C GLY A 188 -15.82 -0.35 -11.25
N GLY A 189 -14.91 -0.16 -12.20
CA GLY A 189 -13.86 0.87 -12.12
C GLY A 189 -14.32 2.28 -11.77
N PRO A 190 -15.40 2.81 -12.35
CA PRO A 190 -15.92 4.13 -12.03
C PRO A 190 -16.43 4.30 -10.59
N THR A 191 -16.73 3.19 -9.89
CA THR A 191 -17.29 3.21 -8.53
C THR A 191 -16.34 3.78 -7.48
N LEU A 192 -15.03 3.62 -7.68
CA LEU A 192 -13.98 4.13 -6.81
C LEU A 192 -12.75 4.46 -7.66
N SER A 193 -12.50 5.75 -7.89
CA SER A 193 -11.43 6.22 -8.78
C SER A 193 -10.91 7.61 -8.41
N VAL A 194 -9.75 7.97 -8.94
CA VAL A 194 -9.28 9.35 -9.09
C VAL A 194 -9.30 9.64 -10.58
N PRO A 195 -10.24 10.47 -11.08
CA PRO A 195 -10.51 10.58 -12.51
C PRO A 195 -9.40 11.21 -13.36
N ALA A 196 -8.62 12.14 -12.80
CA ALA A 196 -7.55 12.84 -13.52
C ALA A 196 -6.15 12.48 -13.02
N GLY A 197 -5.12 12.92 -13.73
CA GLY A 197 -3.71 12.61 -13.46
C GLY A 197 -3.17 11.40 -14.23
N GLY A 198 -4.05 10.72 -14.99
CA GLY A 198 -3.68 9.60 -15.87
C GLY A 198 -3.83 9.95 -17.35
N SER A 199 -3.54 8.98 -18.21
CA SER A 199 -3.59 9.16 -19.68
C SER A 199 -5.00 9.45 -20.23
N ARG A 200 -6.06 9.08 -19.51
CA ARG A 200 -7.44 9.33 -19.91
C ARG A 200 -7.83 10.80 -19.75
N HIS A 201 -7.43 11.41 -18.65
CA HIS A 201 -7.64 12.80 -18.32
C HIS A 201 -6.32 13.33 -17.75
N ALA A 202 -5.51 13.92 -18.63
CA ALA A 202 -4.26 14.57 -18.23
C ALA A 202 -4.54 15.79 -17.35
N ASP A 203 -3.53 16.21 -16.59
CA ASP A 203 -3.61 17.38 -15.73
C ASP A 203 -3.92 18.65 -16.53
N SER A 204 -4.88 19.42 -16.05
CA SER A 204 -5.25 20.71 -16.60
C SER A 204 -5.89 21.58 -15.52
N LEU A 205 -6.00 22.89 -15.79
CA LEU A 205 -6.70 23.79 -14.87
C LEU A 205 -8.17 23.38 -14.67
N ASP A 206 -8.79 22.79 -15.69
CA ASP A 206 -10.18 22.35 -15.61
C ASP A 206 -10.33 21.09 -14.76
N THR A 207 -9.41 20.11 -14.88
CA THR A 207 -9.45 18.93 -14.04
C THR A 207 -9.21 19.27 -12.57
N VAL A 208 -8.36 20.27 -12.27
CA VAL A 208 -8.16 20.80 -10.92
C VAL A 208 -9.41 21.49 -10.39
N ARG A 209 -9.99 22.42 -11.18
CA ARG A 209 -11.20 23.17 -10.79
C ARG A 209 -12.41 22.28 -10.54
N ASN A 210 -12.52 21.18 -11.32
CA ASN A 210 -13.60 20.22 -11.21
C ASN A 210 -13.34 19.12 -10.15
N GLY A 211 -12.26 19.22 -9.36
CA GLY A 211 -11.94 18.29 -8.27
C GLY A 211 -11.62 16.86 -8.72
N GLN A 212 -11.23 16.68 -9.99
CA GLN A 212 -10.98 15.35 -10.58
C GLN A 212 -9.68 14.69 -10.08
N HIS A 213 -8.86 15.40 -9.32
CA HIS A 213 -7.65 14.89 -8.63
C HIS A 213 -7.94 14.31 -7.26
N TYR A 214 -9.19 14.33 -6.82
CA TYR A 214 -9.62 13.73 -5.57
C TYR A 214 -10.28 12.36 -5.79
N ILE A 215 -10.37 11.59 -4.71
CA ILE A 215 -11.11 10.33 -4.70
C ILE A 215 -12.60 10.60 -4.94
N HIS A 216 -13.16 9.92 -5.94
CA HIS A 216 -14.58 9.82 -6.19
C HIS A 216 -15.04 8.42 -5.82
N MET A 217 -16.11 8.30 -5.01
CA MET A 217 -16.57 7.01 -4.50
C MET A 217 -18.10 6.95 -4.41
N ASP A 218 -18.71 5.92 -5.02
CA ASP A 218 -20.06 5.51 -4.66
C ASP A 218 -20.01 4.56 -3.45
N GLY A 219 -20.16 5.14 -2.26
CA GLY A 219 -20.06 4.39 -1.01
C GLY A 219 -21.11 3.27 -0.85
N LYS A 220 -22.28 3.35 -1.53
CA LYS A 220 -23.30 2.30 -1.48
C LYS A 220 -22.88 1.10 -2.33
N GLU A 221 -22.37 1.34 -3.52
CA GLU A 221 -21.87 0.29 -4.42
C GLU A 221 -20.65 -0.39 -3.82
N VAL A 222 -19.67 0.39 -3.30
CA VAL A 222 -18.49 -0.16 -2.61
C VAL A 222 -18.91 -1.01 -1.42
N TYR A 223 -19.87 -0.58 -0.61
CA TYR A 223 -20.38 -1.36 0.53
C TYR A 223 -21.01 -2.69 0.09
N ARG A 224 -21.89 -2.66 -0.93
CA ARG A 224 -22.53 -3.88 -1.48
C ARG A 224 -21.50 -4.85 -2.05
N PHE A 225 -20.55 -4.34 -2.79
CA PHE A 225 -19.45 -5.13 -3.34
C PHE A 225 -18.63 -5.78 -2.21
N ALA A 226 -18.15 -5.00 -1.26
CA ALA A 226 -17.30 -5.46 -0.16
C ALA A 226 -17.94 -6.56 0.67
N THR A 227 -19.21 -6.38 1.06
CA THR A 227 -19.96 -7.39 1.85
C THR A 227 -20.18 -8.69 1.09
N ARG A 228 -20.29 -8.64 -0.24
CA ARG A 228 -20.43 -9.82 -1.09
C ARG A 228 -19.11 -10.59 -1.21
N VAL A 229 -17.98 -9.90 -1.46
CA VAL A 229 -16.73 -10.57 -1.84
C VAL A 229 -15.86 -10.97 -0.65
N MET A 230 -15.94 -10.28 0.49
CA MET A 230 -15.02 -10.52 1.60
C MET A 230 -15.17 -11.94 2.16
N ALA A 231 -16.37 -12.35 2.52
CA ALA A 231 -16.60 -13.68 3.10
C ALA A 231 -16.35 -14.80 2.07
N SER A 232 -16.72 -14.60 0.80
CA SER A 232 -16.47 -15.62 -0.24
C SER A 232 -14.98 -15.79 -0.50
N ALA A 233 -14.21 -14.71 -0.54
CA ALA A 233 -12.75 -14.77 -0.72
C ALA A 233 -12.05 -15.50 0.44
N VAL A 234 -12.50 -15.28 1.68
CA VAL A 234 -11.98 -16.01 2.85
C VAL A 234 -12.25 -17.50 2.73
N ARG A 235 -13.49 -17.93 2.42
CA ARG A 235 -13.83 -19.34 2.27
C ARG A 235 -12.97 -20.00 1.16
N GLU A 236 -12.93 -19.38 -0.02
CA GLU A 236 -12.21 -19.91 -1.17
C GLU A 236 -10.71 -20.07 -0.88
N VAL A 237 -10.06 -19.07 -0.27
CA VAL A 237 -8.62 -19.13 -0.01
C VAL A 237 -8.27 -20.13 1.10
N VAL A 238 -9.14 -20.32 2.09
CA VAL A 238 -8.97 -21.29 3.17
C VAL A 238 -9.13 -22.71 2.63
N GLU A 239 -10.14 -22.96 1.78
CA GLU A 239 -10.31 -24.24 1.09
C GLU A 239 -9.10 -24.56 0.20
N CYS A 240 -8.57 -23.58 -0.55
CA CYS A 240 -7.35 -23.74 -1.33
C CYS A 240 -6.11 -24.08 -0.48
N ALA A 241 -6.10 -23.70 0.79
CA ALA A 241 -5.03 -24.08 1.74
C ALA A 241 -5.24 -25.49 2.32
N GLY A 242 -6.34 -26.17 2.01
CA GLY A 242 -6.72 -27.45 2.63
C GLY A 242 -7.15 -27.32 4.09
N LEU A 243 -7.59 -26.12 4.50
CA LEU A 243 -8.02 -25.81 5.86
C LEU A 243 -9.53 -25.60 5.94
N THR A 244 -10.04 -25.55 7.16
CA THR A 244 -11.43 -25.20 7.50
C THR A 244 -11.48 -23.86 8.22
N MET A 245 -12.68 -23.30 8.41
CA MET A 245 -12.86 -22.05 9.18
C MET A 245 -12.45 -22.20 10.65
N ASP A 246 -12.54 -23.43 11.20
CA ASP A 246 -12.15 -23.69 12.60
C ASP A 246 -10.65 -23.64 12.82
N ASP A 247 -9.86 -23.88 11.76
CA ASP A 247 -8.39 -23.81 11.80
C ASP A 247 -7.86 -22.38 11.85
N LEU A 248 -8.72 -21.38 11.60
CA LEU A 248 -8.31 -19.98 11.61
C LEU A 248 -8.32 -19.39 13.03
N GLN A 249 -7.21 -18.83 13.47
CA GLN A 249 -7.11 -18.07 14.70
C GLN A 249 -7.45 -16.60 14.51
N LEU A 250 -7.00 -16.00 13.40
CA LEU A 250 -7.25 -14.59 13.11
C LEU A 250 -7.69 -14.34 11.66
N VAL A 251 -8.60 -13.39 11.53
CA VAL A 251 -8.97 -12.75 10.26
C VAL A 251 -8.49 -11.31 10.30
N ILE A 252 -7.66 -10.93 9.33
CA ILE A 252 -7.10 -9.58 9.18
C ILE A 252 -7.74 -8.94 7.95
N PRO A 253 -8.90 -8.29 8.08
CA PRO A 253 -9.56 -7.64 6.96
C PRO A 253 -8.94 -6.28 6.66
N HIS A 254 -9.09 -5.83 5.42
CA HIS A 254 -8.91 -4.42 5.07
C HIS A 254 -9.78 -3.52 5.97
N GLN A 255 -9.19 -2.48 6.52
CA GLN A 255 -9.76 -1.61 7.54
C GLN A 255 -10.55 -0.44 6.93
N ALA A 256 -11.57 -0.73 6.12
CA ALA A 256 -12.36 0.30 5.45
C ALA A 256 -13.54 0.81 6.28
N ASN A 257 -14.26 -0.11 6.93
CA ASN A 257 -15.50 0.19 7.66
C ASN A 257 -15.87 -0.96 8.59
N LYS A 258 -16.14 -0.66 9.88
CA LYS A 258 -16.49 -1.68 10.89
C LYS A 258 -17.71 -2.51 10.47
N ARG A 259 -18.72 -1.88 9.85
CA ARG A 259 -19.95 -2.56 9.41
C ARG A 259 -19.69 -3.62 8.34
N ILE A 260 -18.69 -3.42 7.49
CA ILE A 260 -18.27 -4.42 6.49
C ILE A 260 -17.62 -5.60 7.19
N ILE A 261 -16.74 -5.34 8.17
CA ILE A 261 -16.07 -6.36 8.97
C ILE A 261 -17.10 -7.20 9.73
N ASP A 262 -18.06 -6.55 10.40
CA ASP A 262 -19.14 -7.22 11.14
C ASP A 262 -20.02 -8.08 10.22
N SER A 263 -20.29 -7.59 9.01
CA SER A 263 -21.03 -8.36 8.01
C SER A 263 -20.26 -9.61 7.58
N ALA A 264 -18.95 -9.51 7.40
CA ALA A 264 -18.09 -10.66 7.07
C ALA A 264 -18.04 -11.67 8.23
N ALA A 265 -17.90 -11.21 9.48
CA ALA A 265 -17.91 -12.07 10.67
C ALA A 265 -19.20 -12.89 10.77
N ARG A 266 -20.35 -12.23 10.64
CA ARG A 266 -21.65 -12.92 10.61
C ARG A 266 -21.78 -13.90 9.46
N SER A 267 -21.35 -13.51 8.25
CA SER A 267 -21.42 -14.39 7.07
C SER A 267 -20.52 -15.62 7.18
N LEU A 268 -19.38 -15.49 7.83
CA LEU A 268 -18.43 -16.59 8.05
C LEU A 268 -18.81 -17.47 9.24
N GLY A 269 -19.71 -17.00 10.12
CA GLY A 269 -20.05 -17.69 11.37
C GLY A 269 -18.91 -17.67 12.39
N LEU A 270 -17.97 -16.71 12.26
CA LEU A 270 -16.85 -16.57 13.17
C LEU A 270 -17.12 -15.49 14.23
N PRO A 271 -16.65 -15.68 15.47
CA PRO A 271 -16.79 -14.69 16.53
C PRO A 271 -15.99 -13.41 16.19
N GLU A 272 -16.53 -12.26 16.62
CA GLU A 272 -15.94 -10.94 16.27
C GLU A 272 -14.52 -10.75 16.81
N ASP A 273 -14.17 -11.39 17.91
CA ASP A 273 -12.83 -11.34 18.51
C ASP A 273 -11.74 -12.01 17.67
N ARG A 274 -12.11 -12.89 16.72
CA ARG A 274 -11.17 -13.40 15.71
C ARG A 274 -10.81 -12.35 14.65
N PHE A 275 -11.56 -11.27 14.53
CA PHE A 275 -11.26 -10.20 13.58
C PHE A 275 -10.36 -9.15 14.22
N VAL A 276 -9.32 -8.74 13.50
CA VAL A 276 -8.51 -7.59 13.89
C VAL A 276 -9.20 -6.32 13.41
N VAL A 277 -9.43 -5.38 14.33
CA VAL A 277 -10.04 -4.09 14.03
C VAL A 277 -9.20 -3.00 14.67
N ASN A 278 -8.69 -2.07 13.86
CA ASN A 278 -7.91 -0.91 14.30
C ASN A 278 -8.26 0.37 13.52
N LEU A 279 -9.27 0.29 12.67
CA LEU A 279 -9.74 1.43 11.88
C LEU A 279 -10.27 2.58 12.76
N ASP A 280 -10.64 2.29 14.00
CA ASP A 280 -11.08 3.31 14.96
C ASP A 280 -9.98 4.34 15.26
N ARG A 281 -8.70 3.95 15.18
CA ARG A 281 -7.52 4.77 15.46
C ARG A 281 -6.79 5.28 14.21
N TYR A 282 -6.90 4.56 13.10
CA TYR A 282 -6.11 4.86 11.90
C TYR A 282 -6.95 5.20 10.67
N GLY A 283 -8.27 4.99 10.73
CA GLY A 283 -9.13 5.10 9.55
C GLY A 283 -8.79 4.06 8.50
N ASN A 284 -9.14 4.38 7.27
CA ASN A 284 -8.83 3.58 6.09
C ASN A 284 -7.48 4.02 5.51
N THR A 285 -6.42 3.28 5.77
CA THR A 285 -5.08 3.50 5.22
C THR A 285 -4.83 2.71 3.92
N SER A 286 -5.89 2.37 3.18
CA SER A 286 -5.83 1.68 1.88
C SER A 286 -4.91 0.43 1.89
N ALA A 287 -3.89 0.37 1.04
CA ALA A 287 -2.96 -0.78 0.96
C ALA A 287 -2.15 -1.01 2.25
N ALA A 288 -1.95 0.01 3.08
CA ALA A 288 -1.23 -0.12 4.35
C ALA A 288 -2.06 -0.77 5.48
N SER A 289 -3.39 -0.84 5.33
CA SER A 289 -4.30 -1.21 6.43
C SER A 289 -4.09 -2.62 6.96
N ILE A 290 -3.89 -3.59 6.07
CA ILE A 290 -3.68 -4.99 6.43
C ILE A 290 -2.33 -5.18 7.15
N PRO A 291 -1.18 -4.76 6.60
CA PRO A 291 0.09 -4.97 7.28
C PRO A 291 0.20 -4.21 8.60
N ILE A 292 -0.39 -3.02 8.74
CA ILE A 292 -0.49 -2.32 10.04
C ILE A 292 -1.30 -3.14 11.05
N ALA A 293 -2.44 -3.72 10.63
CA ALA A 293 -3.27 -4.53 11.50
C ALA A 293 -2.56 -5.82 11.95
N VAL A 294 -1.77 -6.46 11.08
CA VAL A 294 -0.92 -7.60 11.46
C VAL A 294 0.15 -7.20 12.47
N CYS A 295 0.87 -6.10 12.25
CA CYS A 295 1.88 -5.60 13.19
C CYS A 295 1.29 -5.36 14.59
N GLU A 296 0.10 -4.80 14.67
CA GLU A 296 -0.58 -4.62 15.96
C GLU A 296 -1.03 -5.94 16.58
N ALA A 297 -1.59 -6.87 15.80
CA ALA A 297 -1.99 -8.19 16.31
C ALA A 297 -0.79 -8.94 16.92
N ILE A 298 0.40 -8.83 16.31
CA ILE A 298 1.64 -9.39 16.84
C ILE A 298 2.02 -8.69 18.16
N THR A 299 2.01 -7.36 18.18
CA THR A 299 2.38 -6.58 19.38
C THR A 299 1.43 -6.85 20.55
N GLN A 300 0.15 -7.11 20.26
CA GLN A 300 -0.87 -7.48 21.25
C GLN A 300 -0.81 -8.94 21.68
N GLY A 301 0.10 -9.75 21.12
CA GLY A 301 0.21 -11.18 21.41
C GLY A 301 -0.97 -12.02 20.94
N ARG A 302 -1.74 -11.50 19.95
CA ARG A 302 -2.90 -12.19 19.37
C ARG A 302 -2.50 -13.24 18.33
N LEU A 303 -1.29 -13.15 17.79
CA LEU A 303 -0.74 -14.06 16.80
C LEU A 303 0.43 -14.84 17.42
N ARG A 304 0.34 -16.16 17.43
CA ARG A 304 1.31 -17.08 18.05
C ARG A 304 1.90 -18.01 17.00
N PRO A 305 3.08 -18.59 17.24
CA PRO A 305 3.59 -19.64 16.37
C PRO A 305 2.56 -20.77 16.16
N ASP A 306 2.48 -21.27 14.94
CA ASP A 306 1.54 -22.26 14.42
C ASP A 306 0.09 -21.77 14.20
N ASP A 307 -0.24 -20.54 14.54
CA ASP A 307 -1.55 -19.94 14.22
C ASP A 307 -1.72 -19.77 12.70
N HIS A 308 -2.95 -20.00 12.22
CA HIS A 308 -3.34 -19.65 10.87
C HIS A 308 -4.08 -18.31 10.87
N MET A 309 -3.64 -17.39 10.05
CA MET A 309 -4.36 -16.14 9.80
C MET A 309 -4.75 -16.03 8.33
N VAL A 310 -5.88 -15.37 8.07
CA VAL A 310 -6.27 -14.98 6.73
C VAL A 310 -6.28 -13.46 6.61
N MET A 311 -5.55 -12.94 5.63
CA MET A 311 -5.60 -11.54 5.21
C MET A 311 -6.58 -11.41 4.06
N VAL A 312 -7.50 -10.44 4.10
CA VAL A 312 -8.50 -10.25 3.04
C VAL A 312 -8.71 -8.76 2.76
N GLY A 313 -8.64 -8.39 1.48
CA GLY A 313 -8.80 -7.02 1.01
C GLY A 313 -9.77 -6.91 -0.16
N PHE A 314 -10.32 -5.72 -0.33
CA PHE A 314 -11.10 -5.29 -1.48
C PHE A 314 -10.81 -3.80 -1.75
N GLY A 315 -10.97 -3.35 -2.98
CA GLY A 315 -10.66 -1.96 -3.33
C GLY A 315 -11.08 -1.56 -4.73
N GLY A 316 -10.63 -0.37 -5.12
CA GLY A 316 -10.85 0.16 -6.47
C GLY A 316 -10.32 -0.77 -7.55
N GLY A 317 -11.01 -0.76 -8.69
CA GLY A 317 -10.70 -1.60 -9.83
C GLY A 317 -11.94 -2.21 -10.49
N LEU A 318 -12.91 -2.86 -9.88
CA LEU A 318 -12.82 -3.32 -8.48
C LEU A 318 -11.85 -4.49 -8.36
N THR A 319 -11.19 -4.58 -7.23
CA THR A 319 -10.27 -5.68 -6.93
C THR A 319 -10.62 -6.32 -5.58
N TRP A 320 -10.35 -7.62 -5.41
CA TRP A 320 -10.37 -8.27 -4.11
C TRP A 320 -9.38 -9.42 -4.08
N GLY A 321 -8.98 -9.82 -2.90
CA GLY A 321 -8.05 -10.91 -2.72
C GLY A 321 -7.91 -11.31 -1.27
N ALA A 322 -7.39 -12.51 -1.07
CA ALA A 322 -7.12 -13.04 0.25
C ALA A 322 -5.83 -13.89 0.23
N ALA A 323 -5.22 -14.04 1.39
CA ALA A 323 -4.06 -14.89 1.60
C ALA A 323 -4.17 -15.60 2.95
N VAL A 324 -3.92 -16.91 2.97
CA VAL A 324 -3.77 -17.69 4.20
C VAL A 324 -2.30 -17.81 4.52
N VAL A 325 -1.95 -17.52 5.76
CA VAL A 325 -0.58 -17.64 6.26
C VAL A 325 -0.58 -18.50 7.52
N LYS A 326 0.27 -19.52 7.54
CA LYS A 326 0.67 -20.18 8.77
C LYS A 326 1.77 -19.32 9.40
N TRP A 327 1.49 -18.82 10.60
CA TRP A 327 2.46 -18.01 11.34
C TRP A 327 3.42 -18.93 12.09
N ASP A 328 4.67 -18.92 11.69
CA ASP A 328 5.70 -19.83 12.22
C ASP A 328 6.92 -19.09 12.79
N VAL A 329 6.75 -17.81 13.06
CA VAL A 329 7.82 -16.96 13.58
C VAL A 329 7.53 -16.55 15.01
N THR A 330 8.53 -16.73 15.87
CA THR A 330 8.51 -16.15 17.21
C THR A 330 9.09 -14.73 17.14
N PRO A 331 8.36 -13.70 17.59
CA PRO A 331 8.93 -12.37 17.67
C PRO A 331 10.23 -12.36 18.45
N PRO A 332 11.28 -11.65 18.00
CA PRO A 332 12.52 -11.55 18.73
C PRO A 332 12.27 -10.94 20.12
N ALA A 333 12.75 -11.56 21.18
CA ALA A 333 12.53 -11.12 22.55
C ALA A 333 13.06 -9.69 22.79
N GLU A 334 14.22 -9.36 22.23
CA GLU A 334 14.77 -8.00 22.18
C GLU A 334 15.76 -7.87 21.01
N ILE A 335 15.64 -6.75 20.28
CA ILE A 335 16.64 -6.40 19.25
C ILE A 335 17.78 -5.66 19.95
N SER A 336 18.99 -6.21 19.91
CA SER A 336 20.15 -5.66 20.59
C SER A 336 20.44 -4.23 20.11
N THR A 337 20.72 -3.32 21.06
CA THR A 337 21.06 -1.91 20.81
C THR A 337 22.22 -1.77 19.82
N TRP A 338 23.19 -2.69 19.85
CA TRP A 338 24.33 -2.68 18.92
C TRP A 338 23.90 -3.01 17.49
N ARG A 339 22.95 -3.93 17.28
CA ARG A 339 22.39 -4.21 15.96
C ARG A 339 21.64 -2.99 15.39
N ARG A 340 20.87 -2.29 16.21
CA ARG A 340 20.20 -1.03 15.81
C ARG A 340 21.19 0.04 15.39
N LEU A 341 22.25 0.25 16.16
CA LEU A 341 23.29 1.23 15.84
C LEU A 341 24.02 0.87 14.55
N ARG A 342 24.39 -0.39 14.35
CA ARG A 342 25.04 -0.86 13.11
C ARG A 342 24.15 -0.62 11.90
N ARG A 343 22.85 -0.91 11.97
CA ARG A 343 21.90 -0.68 10.86
C ARG A 343 21.73 0.80 10.56
N ARG A 344 21.57 1.64 11.57
CA ARG A 344 21.53 3.10 11.39
C ARG A 344 22.77 3.60 10.65
N ALA A 345 23.94 3.10 11.02
CA ALA A 345 25.19 3.45 10.31
C ALA A 345 25.17 3.00 8.84
N LEU A 346 24.62 1.82 8.52
CA LEU A 346 24.45 1.35 7.15
C LEU A 346 23.51 2.25 6.33
N TYR A 347 22.40 2.72 6.92
CA TYR A 347 21.48 3.64 6.26
C TYR A 347 22.12 5.02 6.02
N GLU A 348 22.90 5.53 6.97
CA GLU A 348 23.65 6.78 6.75
C GLU A 348 24.73 6.62 5.66
N LEU A 349 25.42 5.50 5.61
CA LEU A 349 26.36 5.17 4.53
C LEU A 349 25.64 5.06 3.18
N ALA A 350 24.42 4.51 3.14
CA ALA A 350 23.62 4.45 1.92
C ALA A 350 23.27 5.85 1.41
N LYS A 351 22.90 6.78 2.29
CA LYS A 351 22.64 8.19 1.94
C LYS A 351 23.89 8.86 1.34
N VAL A 352 25.05 8.70 1.97
CA VAL A 352 26.32 9.25 1.46
C VAL A 352 26.66 8.65 0.08
N ARG A 353 26.55 7.33 -0.05
CA ARG A 353 26.80 6.65 -1.34
C ARG A 353 25.87 7.15 -2.43
N SER A 354 24.57 7.31 -2.14
CA SER A 354 23.60 7.83 -3.08
C SER A 354 23.94 9.27 -3.50
N ALA A 355 24.32 10.13 -2.54
CA ALA A 355 24.76 11.49 -2.84
C ALA A 355 26.00 11.52 -3.75
N VAL A 356 27.00 10.67 -3.48
CA VAL A 356 28.21 10.54 -4.32
C VAL A 356 27.84 10.07 -5.73
N ARG A 357 27.01 9.03 -5.87
CA ARG A 357 26.57 8.55 -7.18
C ARG A 357 25.82 9.61 -7.98
N ARG A 358 24.96 10.40 -7.34
CA ARG A 358 24.28 11.55 -7.99
C ARG A 358 25.28 12.60 -8.44
N GLY A 359 26.32 12.88 -7.63
CA GLY A 359 27.42 13.81 -7.99
C GLY A 359 28.21 13.34 -9.21
N VAL A 360 28.59 12.05 -9.22
CA VAL A 360 29.32 11.44 -10.36
C VAL A 360 28.48 11.51 -11.64
N ARG A 361 27.22 11.09 -11.61
CA ARG A 361 26.31 11.16 -12.77
C ARG A 361 26.15 12.59 -13.31
N ARG A 362 26.10 13.60 -12.44
CA ARG A 362 26.04 15.01 -12.86
C ARG A 362 27.34 15.44 -13.54
N ALA A 363 28.47 15.03 -12.98
CA ALA A 363 29.79 15.33 -13.58
C ALA A 363 29.96 14.64 -14.94
N GLU A 364 29.59 13.37 -15.06
CA GLU A 364 29.56 12.62 -16.32
C GLU A 364 28.62 13.28 -17.34
N GLY A 365 27.41 13.66 -16.94
CA GLY A 365 26.48 14.39 -17.82
C GLY A 365 26.99 15.72 -18.29
N ALA A 366 27.76 16.44 -17.45
CA ALA A 366 28.43 17.70 -17.85
C ALA A 366 29.59 17.47 -18.82
N LEU A 367 30.33 16.36 -18.68
CA LEU A 367 31.45 16.01 -19.55
C LEU A 367 31.01 15.47 -20.91
N TYR A 368 29.95 14.64 -20.93
CA TYR A 368 29.44 13.99 -22.15
C TYR A 368 28.27 14.75 -22.81
N GLY A 369 27.57 15.60 -22.09
CA GLY A 369 26.43 16.40 -22.59
C GLY A 369 26.85 17.52 -23.55
N SER A 370 28.14 17.85 -23.63
CA SER A 370 28.67 18.81 -24.61
C SER A 370 28.92 18.21 -26.00
N GLN A 371 28.65 16.93 -26.22
CA GLN A 371 28.78 16.24 -27.50
C GLN A 371 27.42 15.85 -28.15
N SER A 372 26.35 16.57 -27.89
CA SER A 372 25.16 16.42 -28.71
C SER A 372 25.46 16.92 -30.12
N PRO A 373 25.28 16.11 -31.19
CA PRO A 373 25.35 16.65 -32.54
C PRO A 373 24.26 17.72 -32.68
N GLU A 374 24.66 18.90 -33.17
CA GLU A 374 23.69 19.93 -33.57
C GLU A 374 22.66 19.28 -34.51
N SER A 375 21.52 18.92 -33.99
CA SER A 375 20.37 18.56 -34.81
C SER A 375 19.91 19.86 -35.45
N GLY A 376 20.31 20.10 -36.68
CA GLY A 376 19.79 21.15 -37.54
C GLY A 376 18.34 20.84 -37.92
N ALA A 377 17.44 20.82 -36.94
CA ALA A 377 16.02 20.84 -37.16
C ALA A 377 15.53 22.28 -37.02
N GLU A 378 15.30 22.94 -38.13
CA GLU A 378 14.56 24.22 -38.16
C GLU A 378 13.27 24.08 -37.36
N PRO A 379 12.93 25.03 -36.50
CA PRO A 379 11.64 25.04 -35.81
C PRO A 379 10.50 25.07 -36.82
N PRO A 380 9.39 24.34 -36.61
CA PRO A 380 8.28 24.31 -37.55
C PRO A 380 7.74 25.76 -37.77
N ARG A 381 7.71 26.18 -39.06
CA ARG A 381 7.15 27.47 -39.47
C ARG A 381 5.71 27.58 -38.96
N LYS A 382 5.42 28.61 -38.19
CA LYS A 382 4.03 28.98 -37.82
C LYS A 382 3.20 29.12 -39.10
N GLN A 383 2.31 28.18 -39.33
CA GLN A 383 1.26 28.36 -40.34
C GLN A 383 0.38 29.54 -39.90
N LYS A 384 0.37 30.55 -40.74
CA LYS A 384 -0.62 31.64 -40.64
C LYS A 384 -1.99 31.01 -40.88
N THR A 385 -2.86 31.05 -39.87
CA THR A 385 -4.28 30.78 -40.02
C THR A 385 -4.84 31.83 -41.00
N SER A 386 -5.21 31.42 -42.22
CA SER A 386 -6.03 32.21 -43.13
C SER A 386 -7.44 32.29 -42.56
N GLU A 387 -7.89 33.49 -42.39
CA GLU A 387 -9.29 33.82 -42.14
C GLU A 387 -10.18 33.16 -43.19
N VAL A 388 -11.13 32.34 -42.72
CA VAL A 388 -12.26 31.92 -43.55
C VAL A 388 -13.40 32.85 -43.24
N SER A 389 -13.67 33.72 -44.23
CA SER A 389 -14.83 34.64 -44.28
C SER A 389 -16.13 33.83 -44.27
N GLU A 390 -17.03 34.25 -43.39
CA GLU A 390 -18.46 33.91 -43.45
C GLU A 390 -19.03 34.26 -44.83
N THR A 391 -19.70 33.32 -45.46
CA THR A 391 -20.79 33.59 -46.42
C THR A 391 -21.95 32.69 -46.07
N SER A 392 -23.03 33.36 -45.72
CA SER A 392 -24.40 32.90 -45.57
C SER A 392 -25.00 32.38 -46.89
N GLU A 393 -26.16 31.66 -46.72
CA GLU A 393 -27.20 31.26 -47.71
C GLU A 393 -27.03 29.85 -48.33
N VAL A 394 -27.85 28.90 -48.01
CA VAL A 394 -29.28 28.58 -48.27
C VAL A 394 -29.70 27.40 -47.41
#